data_1ca78e6a46391252245904340be3b9b9
#
_entry.id   1ca78e6a46391252245904340be3b9b9
#
_cell.length_a   1.000
_cell.length_b   1.000
_cell.length_c   1.000
_cell.angle_alpha   90.00
_cell.angle_beta   90.00
_cell.angle_gamma   90.00
#
_symmetry.space_group_name_H-M   'P 1'
#
loop_
_entity.id
_entity.type
_entity.pdbx_description
1 polymer ?
#
loop_
_entity_poly.entity_id
_entity_poly.type
_entity_poly.pdbx_seq_one_letter_code
_entity_poly.pdbx_strand_id
1 'polypeptide(L)'
;LTNGVDTEFFHKTEQAGGQFRVLFHIPVDKKVVISAGHLIRRKGILDFLETARRMPDVLFLWFGGGNHALIPEEIKRAVAEKPENVIFAGFVPSIILRDAYSGADAFAFFSYEETEGIVVLEALSCEIPVIIRDIPVYDEWLEDGVQVRKATDPDSYEQALREILSGERQEEVLRRTRAGRALAEEHSMKATGERLYQIEQNLYQ
;
A
#
# COMPACT_ATOMS: atom_id res chain seq x y z
N LEU A 1 -4.42 -16.37 13.42
CA LEU A 1 -3.19 -15.64 13.74
C LEU A 1 -2.64 -15.04 12.45
N THR A 2 -2.38 -13.74 12.44
CA THR A 2 -1.73 -13.01 11.35
C THR A 2 -0.22 -13.25 11.38
N ASN A 3 0.47 -13.05 10.24
CA ASN A 3 1.92 -13.18 10.18
C ASN A 3 2.67 -12.07 10.96
N GLY A 4 1.99 -10.99 11.26
CA GLY A 4 2.58 -9.83 11.91
C GLY A 4 3.51 -8.99 11.01
N VAL A 5 3.57 -7.69 11.27
CA VAL A 5 4.48 -6.76 10.59
C VAL A 5 5.64 -6.37 11.50
N ASP A 6 6.84 -6.22 10.93
CA ASP A 6 7.99 -5.65 11.65
C ASP A 6 7.85 -4.13 11.74
N THR A 7 7.21 -3.65 12.81
CA THR A 7 6.96 -2.22 13.04
C THR A 7 8.21 -1.43 13.44
N GLU A 8 9.29 -2.11 13.82
CA GLU A 8 10.58 -1.48 14.08
C GLU A 8 11.32 -1.20 12.76
N PHE A 9 11.18 -2.09 11.77
CA PHE A 9 11.75 -1.89 10.44
C PHE A 9 10.85 -0.97 9.60
N PHE A 10 9.54 -1.25 9.52
CA PHE A 10 8.57 -0.42 8.79
C PHE A 10 8.09 0.73 9.66
N HIS A 11 8.80 1.84 9.63
CA HIS A 11 8.41 3.10 10.26
C HIS A 11 8.78 4.29 9.39
N LYS A 12 8.03 5.35 9.52
CA LYS A 12 8.23 6.58 8.75
C LYS A 12 9.46 7.34 9.21
N THR A 13 10.31 7.75 8.27
CA THR A 13 11.39 8.72 8.50
C THR A 13 11.49 9.69 7.34
N GLU A 14 11.80 10.96 7.63
CA GLU A 14 11.99 11.98 6.59
C GLU A 14 13.20 11.66 5.70
N GLN A 15 14.28 11.13 6.28
CA GLN A 15 15.46 10.72 5.55
C GLN A 15 15.15 9.63 4.51
N ALA A 16 14.38 8.60 4.89
CA ALA A 16 13.99 7.52 4.01
C ALA A 16 13.12 8.04 2.85
N GLY A 17 12.16 8.90 3.15
CA GLY A 17 11.32 9.53 2.13
C GLY A 17 12.10 10.38 1.14
N GLY A 18 13.09 11.13 1.62
CA GLY A 18 14.01 11.89 0.76
C GLY A 18 14.85 10.98 -0.15
N GLN A 19 15.37 9.88 0.37
CA GLN A 19 16.16 8.91 -0.41
C GLN A 19 15.31 8.25 -1.51
N PHE A 20 14.06 7.88 -1.21
CA PHE A 20 13.14 7.35 -2.20
C PHE A 20 12.93 8.34 -3.38
N ARG A 21 12.66 9.62 -3.08
CA ARG A 21 12.45 10.63 -4.12
C ARG A 21 13.69 10.85 -4.98
N VAL A 22 14.87 10.84 -4.37
CA VAL A 22 16.14 10.94 -5.10
C VAL A 22 16.36 9.72 -6.00
N LEU A 23 16.13 8.50 -5.47
CA LEU A 23 16.34 7.24 -6.19
C LEU A 23 15.49 7.16 -7.46
N PHE A 24 14.25 7.61 -7.39
CA PHE A 24 13.30 7.57 -8.51
C PHE A 24 13.21 8.89 -9.29
N HIS A 25 14.10 9.85 -9.03
CA HIS A 25 14.14 11.18 -9.69
C HIS A 25 12.80 11.95 -9.60
N ILE A 26 12.14 11.88 -8.45
CA ILE A 26 10.83 12.47 -8.23
C ILE A 26 10.98 13.91 -7.75
N PRO A 27 10.40 14.91 -8.44
CA PRO A 27 10.39 16.30 -7.99
C PRO A 27 9.70 16.44 -6.61
N VAL A 28 10.15 17.41 -5.81
CA VAL A 28 9.68 17.59 -4.43
C VAL A 28 8.19 17.91 -4.36
N ASP A 29 7.68 18.65 -5.33
CA ASP A 29 6.28 19.07 -5.44
C ASP A 29 5.37 18.03 -6.11
N LYS A 30 5.95 16.96 -6.70
CA LYS A 30 5.15 15.94 -7.39
C LYS A 30 4.42 15.05 -6.40
N LYS A 31 3.10 14.94 -6.57
CA LYS A 31 2.29 13.96 -5.82
C LYS A 31 2.56 12.56 -6.31
N VAL A 32 2.68 11.62 -5.36
CA VAL A 32 3.11 10.24 -5.62
C VAL A 32 2.17 9.26 -4.96
N VAL A 33 1.65 8.34 -5.76
CA VAL A 33 0.87 7.18 -5.29
C VAL A 33 1.67 5.93 -5.57
N ILE A 34 1.79 5.05 -4.59
CA ILE A 34 2.48 3.78 -4.76
C ILE A 34 1.55 2.60 -4.55
N SER A 35 1.86 1.48 -5.20
CA SER A 35 1.21 0.19 -5.05
C SER A 35 2.25 -0.92 -5.03
N ALA A 36 1.90 -2.11 -4.53
CA ALA A 36 2.81 -3.24 -4.48
C ALA A 36 2.09 -4.56 -4.77
N GLY A 37 2.73 -5.44 -5.54
CA GLY A 37 2.20 -6.76 -5.84
C GLY A 37 2.80 -7.42 -7.07
N HIS A 38 2.43 -8.67 -7.29
CA HIS A 38 2.78 -9.38 -8.53
C HIS A 38 1.99 -8.81 -9.73
N LEU A 39 2.58 -8.88 -10.93
CA LEU A 39 1.92 -8.50 -12.18
C LEU A 39 0.94 -9.59 -12.64
N ILE A 40 -0.14 -9.74 -11.90
CA ILE A 40 -1.23 -10.69 -12.17
C ILE A 40 -2.59 -10.00 -11.99
N ARG A 41 -3.62 -10.52 -12.67
CA ARG A 41 -4.94 -9.89 -12.74
C ARG A 41 -5.54 -9.63 -11.34
N ARG A 42 -5.47 -10.63 -10.44
CA ARG A 42 -6.06 -10.50 -9.11
C ARG A 42 -5.44 -9.39 -8.24
N LYS A 43 -4.23 -8.90 -8.57
CA LYS A 43 -3.61 -7.77 -7.87
C LYS A 43 -4.10 -6.41 -8.35
N GLY A 44 -5.04 -6.37 -9.31
CA GLY A 44 -5.73 -5.15 -9.73
C GLY A 44 -4.91 -4.20 -10.58
N ILE A 45 -3.89 -4.74 -11.29
CA ILE A 45 -3.00 -3.94 -12.14
C ILE A 45 -3.74 -3.11 -13.21
N LEU A 46 -4.86 -3.62 -13.72
CA LEU A 46 -5.65 -2.91 -14.73
C LEU A 46 -6.36 -1.69 -14.13
N ASP A 47 -6.92 -1.82 -12.93
CA ASP A 47 -7.56 -0.71 -12.22
C ASP A 47 -6.53 0.34 -11.77
N PHE A 48 -5.34 -0.11 -11.35
CA PHE A 48 -4.21 0.79 -11.07
C PHE A 48 -3.86 1.65 -12.29
N LEU A 49 -3.72 1.03 -13.46
CA LEU A 49 -3.40 1.73 -14.70
C LEU A 49 -4.54 2.67 -15.14
N GLU A 50 -5.79 2.24 -14.98
CA GLU A 50 -6.95 3.07 -15.30
C GLU A 50 -7.06 4.29 -14.37
N THR A 51 -6.85 4.09 -13.06
CA THR A 51 -6.80 5.18 -12.08
C THR A 51 -5.67 6.17 -12.42
N ALA A 52 -4.50 5.67 -12.81
CA ALA A 52 -3.38 6.52 -13.21
C ALA A 52 -3.69 7.35 -14.47
N ARG A 53 -4.38 6.79 -15.47
CA ARG A 53 -4.82 7.55 -16.69
C ARG A 53 -5.73 8.72 -16.34
N ARG A 54 -6.57 8.58 -15.32
CA ARG A 54 -7.51 9.62 -14.87
C ARG A 54 -6.84 10.72 -14.04
N MET A 55 -5.63 10.47 -13.56
CA MET A 55 -4.88 11.39 -12.70
C MET A 55 -3.48 11.70 -13.30
N PRO A 56 -3.40 12.34 -14.49
CA PRO A 56 -2.13 12.53 -15.22
C PRO A 56 -1.12 13.40 -14.46
N ASP A 57 -1.60 14.24 -13.55
CA ASP A 57 -0.76 15.12 -12.73
C ASP A 57 -0.11 14.40 -11.53
N VAL A 58 -0.52 13.19 -11.23
CA VAL A 58 -0.01 12.36 -10.12
C VAL A 58 0.91 11.29 -10.68
N LEU A 59 2.05 11.06 -10.04
CA LEU A 59 2.97 9.98 -10.38
C LEU A 59 2.55 8.70 -9.67
N PHE A 60 2.45 7.62 -10.42
CA PHE A 60 2.10 6.29 -9.90
C PHE A 60 3.30 5.34 -10.03
N LEU A 61 3.65 4.66 -8.94
CA LEU A 61 4.69 3.62 -8.96
C LEU A 61 4.10 2.28 -8.53
N TRP A 62 4.46 1.23 -9.29
CA TRP A 62 4.15 -0.14 -8.93
C TRP A 62 5.41 -0.88 -8.55
N PHE A 63 5.46 -1.40 -7.32
CA PHE A 63 6.52 -2.24 -6.80
C PHE A 63 6.15 -3.71 -6.91
N GLY A 64 7.11 -4.53 -7.30
CA GLY A 64 6.92 -5.94 -7.52
C GLY A 64 6.85 -6.28 -9.01
N GLY A 65 6.69 -7.54 -9.28
CA GLY A 65 6.78 -8.06 -10.65
C GLY A 65 6.41 -9.52 -10.68
N GLY A 66 7.13 -10.29 -11.47
CA GLY A 66 6.95 -11.72 -11.59
C GLY A 66 7.89 -12.27 -12.66
N ASN A 67 7.96 -13.60 -12.75
CA ASN A 67 8.63 -14.22 -13.87
C ASN A 67 7.89 -13.84 -15.16
N HIS A 68 8.58 -13.17 -16.08
CA HIS A 68 8.00 -12.66 -17.32
C HIS A 68 7.25 -13.74 -18.13
N ALA A 69 7.70 -15.00 -18.06
CA ALA A 69 7.04 -16.12 -18.71
C ALA A 69 5.66 -16.45 -18.12
N LEU A 70 5.42 -16.09 -16.85
CA LEU A 70 4.18 -16.36 -16.13
C LEU A 70 3.22 -15.16 -16.09
N ILE A 71 3.64 -13.99 -16.56
CA ILE A 71 2.77 -12.82 -16.63
C ILE A 71 1.76 -13.02 -17.77
N PRO A 72 0.44 -12.91 -17.51
CA PRO A 72 -0.59 -13.02 -18.54
C PRO A 72 -0.38 -12.00 -19.67
N GLU A 73 -0.67 -12.39 -20.91
CA GLU A 73 -0.45 -11.57 -22.10
C GLU A 73 -1.22 -10.24 -22.07
N GLU A 74 -2.44 -10.25 -21.50
CA GLU A 74 -3.25 -9.06 -21.24
C GLU A 74 -2.48 -8.06 -20.36
N ILE A 75 -1.85 -8.54 -19.28
CA ILE A 75 -1.09 -7.69 -18.35
C ILE A 75 0.19 -7.17 -19.01
N LYS A 76 0.90 -8.00 -19.78
CA LYS A 76 2.09 -7.54 -20.53
C LYS A 76 1.75 -6.40 -21.48
N ARG A 77 0.62 -6.53 -22.21
CA ARG A 77 0.14 -5.49 -23.11
C ARG A 77 -0.21 -4.22 -22.35
N ALA A 78 -0.98 -4.33 -21.27
CA ALA A 78 -1.37 -3.19 -20.45
C ALA A 78 -0.16 -2.45 -19.85
N VAL A 79 0.88 -3.20 -19.42
CA VAL A 79 2.15 -2.63 -18.93
C VAL A 79 2.92 -1.94 -20.06
N ALA A 80 2.93 -2.50 -21.27
CA ALA A 80 3.58 -1.88 -22.43
C ALA A 80 2.87 -0.59 -22.87
N GLU A 81 1.55 -0.52 -22.74
CA GLU A 81 0.68 0.61 -23.08
C GLU A 81 0.40 1.53 -21.88
N LYS A 82 1.22 1.44 -20.82
CA LYS A 82 1.04 2.25 -19.60
C LYS A 82 1.04 3.75 -19.90
N PRO A 83 0.30 4.57 -19.13
CA PRO A 83 0.39 6.01 -19.22
C PRO A 83 1.78 6.53 -18.78
N GLU A 84 2.15 7.73 -19.24
CA GLU A 84 3.47 8.33 -18.98
C GLU A 84 3.74 8.56 -17.49
N ASN A 85 2.70 8.83 -16.71
CA ASN A 85 2.77 9.04 -15.27
C ASN A 85 2.86 7.73 -14.44
N VAL A 86 3.18 6.60 -15.06
CA VAL A 86 3.36 5.31 -14.37
C VAL A 86 4.79 4.80 -14.50
N ILE A 87 5.35 4.38 -13.37
CA ILE A 87 6.65 3.70 -13.28
C ILE A 87 6.43 2.29 -12.71
N PHE A 88 6.92 1.27 -13.40
CA PHE A 88 7.07 -0.07 -12.84
C PHE A 88 8.48 -0.23 -12.30
N ALA A 89 8.61 -0.21 -10.96
CA ALA A 89 9.89 -0.29 -10.25
C ALA A 89 10.48 -1.71 -10.22
N GLY A 90 9.66 -2.73 -10.57
CA GLY A 90 10.06 -4.11 -10.46
C GLY A 90 10.15 -4.59 -9.01
N PHE A 91 10.79 -5.75 -8.81
CA PHE A 91 11.06 -6.26 -7.47
C PHE A 91 12.19 -5.47 -6.84
N VAL A 92 11.96 -4.95 -5.64
CA VAL A 92 12.94 -4.17 -4.87
C VAL A 92 13.16 -4.79 -3.49
N PRO A 93 14.33 -4.57 -2.85
CA PRO A 93 14.54 -4.91 -1.45
C PRO A 93 13.54 -4.19 -0.53
N SER A 94 13.17 -4.80 0.59
CA SER A 94 12.19 -4.26 1.54
C SER A 94 12.54 -2.86 2.05
N ILE A 95 13.83 -2.53 2.14
CA ILE A 95 14.30 -1.19 2.52
C ILE A 95 13.83 -0.11 1.52
N ILE A 96 13.85 -0.40 0.22
CA ILE A 96 13.39 0.55 -0.81
C ILE A 96 11.86 0.71 -0.73
N LEU A 97 11.13 -0.36 -0.44
CA LEU A 97 9.68 -0.29 -0.26
C LEU A 97 9.31 0.51 1.00
N ARG A 98 10.04 0.30 2.12
CA ARG A 98 9.90 1.12 3.33
C ARG A 98 10.15 2.60 3.05
N ASP A 99 11.20 2.91 2.29
CA ASP A 99 11.55 4.28 1.93
C ASP A 99 10.49 4.89 1.01
N ALA A 100 9.87 4.08 0.13
CA ALA A 100 8.75 4.49 -0.70
C ALA A 100 7.49 4.80 0.13
N TYR A 101 7.16 3.97 1.14
CA TYR A 101 6.08 4.28 2.09
C TYR A 101 6.33 5.58 2.85
N SER A 102 7.59 5.92 3.15
CA SER A 102 7.94 7.15 3.84
C SER A 102 7.89 8.40 2.95
N GLY A 103 8.09 8.25 1.63
CA GLY A 103 8.27 9.37 0.69
C GLY A 103 7.12 9.60 -0.29
N ALA A 104 6.17 8.68 -0.38
CA ALA A 104 4.97 8.84 -1.19
C ALA A 104 3.84 9.52 -0.41
N ASP A 105 2.84 10.02 -1.13
CA ASP A 105 1.68 10.72 -0.56
C ASP A 105 0.52 9.76 -0.23
N ALA A 106 0.41 8.61 -0.93
CA ALA A 106 -0.58 7.57 -0.64
C ALA A 106 -0.10 6.19 -1.12
N PHE A 107 -0.55 5.15 -0.41
CA PHE A 107 -0.48 3.76 -0.84
C PHE A 107 -1.86 3.30 -1.26
N ALA A 108 -2.03 2.89 -2.51
CA ALA A 108 -3.28 2.38 -3.05
C ALA A 108 -3.14 0.90 -3.44
N PHE A 109 -3.91 0.04 -2.79
CA PHE A 109 -3.82 -1.40 -2.93
C PHE A 109 -5.05 -1.95 -3.65
N PHE A 110 -4.89 -2.33 -4.91
CA PHE A 110 -5.97 -2.67 -5.84
C PHE A 110 -6.37 -4.15 -5.84
N SER A 111 -5.83 -4.97 -4.96
CA SER A 111 -6.01 -6.42 -4.99
C SER A 111 -7.46 -6.85 -4.82
N TYR A 112 -7.94 -7.74 -5.68
CA TYR A 112 -9.27 -8.34 -5.62
C TYR A 112 -9.38 -9.47 -4.60
N GLU A 113 -8.24 -10.11 -4.29
CA GLU A 113 -8.17 -11.26 -3.39
C GLU A 113 -6.88 -11.25 -2.58
N GLU A 114 -7.00 -11.41 -1.28
CA GLU A 114 -5.89 -11.52 -0.33
C GLU A 114 -6.16 -12.61 0.70
N THR A 115 -5.09 -13.12 1.27
CA THR A 115 -5.15 -13.93 2.49
C THR A 115 -4.99 -13.09 3.74
N GLU A 116 -4.18 -12.04 3.66
CA GLU A 116 -3.89 -11.14 4.78
C GLU A 116 -3.53 -9.72 4.28
N GLY A 117 -2.73 -9.61 3.21
CA GLY A 117 -2.28 -8.33 2.68
C GLY A 117 -1.20 -7.67 3.55
N ILE A 118 -0.10 -8.39 3.86
CA ILE A 118 1.00 -7.89 4.71
C ILE A 118 1.51 -6.50 4.29
N VAL A 119 1.52 -6.18 3.00
CA VAL A 119 1.93 -4.86 2.49
C VAL A 119 1.01 -3.73 2.95
N VAL A 120 -0.24 -4.03 3.31
CA VAL A 120 -1.17 -3.06 3.92
C VAL A 120 -0.71 -2.74 5.34
N LEU A 121 -0.34 -3.75 6.14
CA LEU A 121 0.21 -3.54 7.49
C LEU A 121 1.55 -2.80 7.45
N GLU A 122 2.41 -3.09 6.47
CA GLU A 122 3.67 -2.36 6.25
C GLU A 122 3.41 -0.87 5.95
N ALA A 123 2.47 -0.57 5.06
CA ALA A 123 2.07 0.79 4.73
C ALA A 123 1.47 1.53 5.94
N LEU A 124 0.54 0.90 6.67
CA LEU A 124 -0.04 1.46 7.90
C LEU A 124 1.04 1.72 8.95
N SER A 125 2.01 0.82 9.08
CA SER A 125 3.14 0.96 10.00
C SER A 125 4.03 2.15 9.65
N CYS A 126 4.14 2.51 8.38
CA CYS A 126 4.87 3.70 7.91
C CYS A 126 4.02 4.98 7.91
N GLU A 127 2.81 4.98 8.48
CA GLU A 127 1.92 6.15 8.57
C GLU A 127 1.67 6.84 7.22
N ILE A 128 1.66 6.09 6.13
CA ILE A 128 1.21 6.60 4.83
C ILE A 128 -0.32 6.47 4.74
N PRO A 129 -1.04 7.42 4.13
CA PRO A 129 -2.46 7.25 3.83
C PRO A 129 -2.71 6.03 2.95
N VAL A 130 -3.61 5.15 3.36
CA VAL A 130 -3.86 3.86 2.71
C VAL A 130 -5.26 3.82 2.11
N ILE A 131 -5.34 3.37 0.86
CA ILE A 131 -6.59 3.01 0.18
C ILE A 131 -6.51 1.53 -0.18
N ILE A 132 -7.52 0.77 0.17
CA ILE A 132 -7.62 -0.66 -0.15
C ILE A 132 -8.87 -0.94 -0.96
N ARG A 133 -8.88 -2.08 -1.67
CA ARG A 133 -10.13 -2.60 -2.21
C ARG A 133 -11.03 -3.07 -1.07
N ASP A 134 -12.33 -2.76 -1.18
CA ASP A 134 -13.35 -3.26 -0.28
C ASP A 134 -13.60 -4.74 -0.57
N ILE A 135 -12.94 -5.60 0.19
CA ILE A 135 -13.02 -7.06 0.09
C ILE A 135 -13.16 -7.70 1.47
N PRO A 136 -13.86 -8.85 1.58
CA PRO A 136 -14.24 -9.44 2.88
C PRO A 136 -13.09 -9.72 3.85
N VAL A 137 -11.87 -9.98 3.37
CA VAL A 137 -10.71 -10.24 4.24
C VAL A 137 -10.38 -9.09 5.19
N TYR A 138 -10.82 -7.88 4.85
CA TYR A 138 -10.57 -6.67 5.64
C TYR A 138 -11.72 -6.25 6.56
N ASP A 139 -12.90 -6.89 6.48
CA ASP A 139 -14.10 -6.44 7.19
C ASP A 139 -13.98 -6.54 8.72
N GLU A 140 -13.19 -7.49 9.22
CA GLU A 140 -13.04 -7.70 10.67
C GLU A 140 -12.02 -6.76 11.32
N TRP A 141 -11.16 -6.09 10.55
CA TRP A 141 -10.02 -5.37 11.12
C TRP A 141 -9.67 -4.02 10.47
N LEU A 142 -10.24 -3.69 9.30
CA LEU A 142 -10.08 -2.40 8.64
C LEU A 142 -11.43 -1.76 8.33
N GLU A 143 -11.67 -0.57 8.90
CA GLU A 143 -12.89 0.20 8.73
C GLU A 143 -12.63 1.42 7.84
N ASP A 144 -13.54 1.63 6.85
CA ASP A 144 -13.48 2.82 5.97
C ASP A 144 -13.60 4.12 6.79
N GLY A 145 -12.72 5.06 6.52
CA GLY A 145 -12.68 6.35 7.20
C GLY A 145 -11.99 6.33 8.57
N VAL A 146 -11.66 5.16 9.12
CA VAL A 146 -10.98 5.04 10.44
C VAL A 146 -9.49 4.76 10.28
N GLN A 147 -9.07 3.65 9.67
CA GLN A 147 -7.66 3.34 9.42
C GLN A 147 -7.28 3.51 7.95
N VAL A 148 -8.23 3.28 7.05
CA VAL A 148 -8.05 3.28 5.60
C VAL A 148 -9.20 3.99 4.89
N ARG A 149 -9.07 4.20 3.57
CA ARG A 149 -10.22 4.37 2.69
C ARG A 149 -10.44 3.08 1.92
N LYS A 150 -11.71 2.69 1.76
CA LYS A 150 -12.12 1.55 0.96
C LYS A 150 -12.66 2.01 -0.39
N ALA A 151 -12.33 1.28 -1.47
CA ALA A 151 -12.74 1.56 -2.83
C ALA A 151 -13.06 0.26 -3.57
N THR A 152 -13.93 0.31 -4.58
CA THR A 152 -14.39 -0.89 -5.31
C THR A 152 -13.95 -0.90 -6.77
N ASP A 153 -13.73 0.27 -7.36
CA ASP A 153 -13.48 0.49 -8.78
C ASP A 153 -12.58 1.72 -9.01
N PRO A 154 -12.09 1.95 -10.23
CA PRO A 154 -11.21 3.09 -10.52
C PRO A 154 -11.82 4.47 -10.18
N ASP A 155 -13.15 4.63 -10.26
CA ASP A 155 -13.82 5.90 -9.92
C ASP A 155 -13.69 6.21 -8.41
N SER A 156 -13.96 5.22 -7.57
CA SER A 156 -13.87 5.34 -6.10
C SER A 156 -12.41 5.46 -5.63
N TYR A 157 -11.45 4.79 -6.30
CA TYR A 157 -10.01 5.01 -6.04
C TYR A 157 -9.60 6.43 -6.39
N GLU A 158 -9.98 6.95 -7.55
CA GLU A 158 -9.71 8.34 -7.93
C GLU A 158 -10.28 9.33 -6.91
N GLN A 159 -11.54 9.15 -6.50
CA GLN A 159 -12.18 10.01 -5.51
C GLN A 159 -11.43 10.01 -4.18
N ALA A 160 -11.07 8.82 -3.65
CA ALA A 160 -10.32 8.69 -2.41
C ALA A 160 -8.91 9.29 -2.50
N LEU A 161 -8.23 9.12 -3.64
CA LEU A 161 -6.92 9.73 -3.88
C LEU A 161 -7.01 11.26 -3.96
N ARG A 162 -8.01 11.81 -4.65
CA ARG A 162 -8.21 13.27 -4.70
C ARG A 162 -8.48 13.87 -3.32
N GLU A 163 -9.27 13.20 -2.48
CA GLU A 163 -9.50 13.59 -1.08
C GLU A 163 -8.18 13.68 -0.30
N ILE A 164 -7.33 12.64 -0.42
CA ILE A 164 -6.06 12.57 0.30
C ILE A 164 -5.05 13.61 -0.22
N LEU A 165 -4.95 13.76 -1.54
CA LEU A 165 -3.91 14.57 -2.18
C LEU A 165 -4.24 16.07 -2.23
N SER A 166 -5.51 16.47 -2.08
CA SER A 166 -5.94 17.89 -2.10
C SER A 166 -5.39 18.71 -0.93
N GLY A 167 -5.13 18.05 0.21
CA GLY A 167 -4.75 18.72 1.46
C GLY A 167 -5.91 19.39 2.21
N GLU A 168 -7.12 19.42 1.64
CA GLU A 168 -8.29 20.06 2.28
C GLU A 168 -8.74 19.38 3.57
N ARG A 169 -8.52 18.06 3.69
CA ARG A 169 -8.89 17.22 4.85
C ARG A 169 -7.67 16.67 5.57
N GLN A 170 -6.62 17.45 5.68
CA GLN A 170 -5.35 16.99 6.23
C GLN A 170 -5.48 16.44 7.66
N GLU A 171 -6.30 17.06 8.52
CA GLU A 171 -6.51 16.57 9.88
C GLU A 171 -7.19 15.18 9.93
N GLU A 172 -8.17 14.94 9.04
CA GLU A 172 -8.84 13.64 8.91
C GLU A 172 -7.85 12.58 8.39
N VAL A 173 -7.03 12.92 7.40
CA VAL A 173 -6.01 12.04 6.86
C VAL A 173 -4.99 11.69 7.94
N LEU A 174 -4.48 12.65 8.71
CA LEU A 174 -3.54 12.42 9.82
C LEU A 174 -4.15 11.57 10.93
N ARG A 175 -5.43 11.79 11.28
CA ARG A 175 -6.11 10.94 12.25
C ARG A 175 -6.18 9.50 11.77
N ARG A 176 -6.50 9.29 10.49
CA ARG A 176 -6.59 7.97 9.86
C ARG A 176 -5.24 7.26 9.84
N THR A 177 -4.16 7.95 9.47
CA THR A 177 -2.81 7.36 9.47
C THR A 177 -2.34 6.97 10.88
N ARG A 178 -2.65 7.77 11.91
CA ARG A 178 -2.37 7.42 13.30
C ARG A 178 -3.15 6.20 13.78
N ALA A 179 -4.44 6.11 13.43
CA ALA A 179 -5.25 4.93 13.74
C ALA A 179 -4.73 3.69 13.02
N GLY A 180 -4.29 3.84 11.75
CA GLY A 180 -3.63 2.77 10.99
C GLY A 180 -2.32 2.31 11.65
N ARG A 181 -1.49 3.24 12.11
CA ARG A 181 -0.25 2.90 12.83
C ARG A 181 -0.53 2.13 14.13
N ALA A 182 -1.49 2.57 14.92
CA ALA A 182 -1.88 1.88 16.15
C ALA A 182 -2.33 0.44 15.87
N LEU A 183 -3.14 0.25 14.82
CA LEU A 183 -3.55 -1.09 14.39
C LEU A 183 -2.37 -1.95 13.93
N ALA A 184 -1.41 -1.39 13.18
CA ALA A 184 -0.21 -2.11 12.76
C ALA A 184 0.63 -2.56 13.98
N GLU A 185 0.69 -1.76 15.05
CA GLU A 185 1.36 -2.13 16.30
C GLU A 185 0.67 -3.30 17.01
N GLU A 186 -0.66 -3.33 17.02
CA GLU A 186 -1.43 -4.47 17.53
C GLU A 186 -1.20 -5.76 16.71
N HIS A 187 -0.86 -5.61 15.42
CA HIS A 187 -0.52 -6.70 14.49
C HIS A 187 1.00 -6.82 14.26
N SER A 188 1.82 -6.31 15.18
CA SER A 188 3.27 -6.46 15.07
C SER A 188 3.72 -7.91 15.25
N MET A 189 4.89 -8.25 14.71
CA MET A 189 5.52 -9.56 14.93
C MET A 189 5.65 -9.87 16.42
N LYS A 190 5.97 -8.88 17.24
CA LYS A 190 6.06 -9.01 18.69
C LYS A 190 4.72 -9.37 19.32
N ALA A 191 3.66 -8.60 19.03
CA ALA A 191 2.33 -8.85 19.57
C ALA A 191 1.76 -10.20 19.09
N THR A 192 2.06 -10.60 17.86
CA THR A 192 1.68 -11.90 17.32
C THR A 192 2.42 -13.03 18.02
N GLY A 193 3.72 -12.89 18.26
CA GLY A 193 4.53 -13.84 19.01
C GLY A 193 4.06 -14.02 20.46
N GLU A 194 3.72 -12.94 21.15
CA GLU A 194 3.17 -12.97 22.51
C GLU A 194 1.82 -13.72 22.56
N ARG A 195 0.93 -13.46 21.61
CA ARG A 195 -0.34 -14.19 21.47
C ARG A 195 -0.14 -15.70 21.23
N LEU A 196 0.80 -16.04 20.36
CA LEU A 196 1.13 -17.43 20.05
C LEU A 196 1.63 -18.16 21.31
N TYR A 197 2.53 -17.53 22.05
CA TYR A 197 3.06 -18.06 23.30
C TYR A 197 1.96 -18.29 24.35
N GLN A 198 1.02 -17.35 24.49
CA GLN A 198 -0.12 -17.50 25.40
C GLN A 198 -1.03 -18.66 25.01
N ILE A 199 -1.32 -18.84 23.70
CA ILE A 199 -2.11 -19.97 23.20
C ILE A 199 -1.41 -21.30 23.54
N GLU A 200 -0.09 -21.37 23.31
CA GLU A 200 0.70 -22.57 23.62
C GLU A 200 0.63 -22.91 25.12
N GLN A 201 0.81 -21.94 26.01
CA GLN A 201 0.72 -22.15 27.46
C GLN A 201 -0.66 -22.68 27.88
N ASN A 202 -1.74 -22.20 27.26
CA ASN A 202 -3.11 -22.65 27.58
C ASN A 202 -3.43 -24.07 27.06
N LEU A 203 -2.68 -24.59 26.07
CA LEU A 203 -2.87 -25.95 25.55
C LEU A 203 -2.21 -27.03 26.44
N TYR A 204 -1.28 -26.63 27.30
CA TYR A 204 -0.55 -27.55 28.20
C TYR A 204 -1.01 -27.46 29.67
N GLN A 205 -2.08 -26.71 29.95
CA GLN A 205 -2.80 -26.69 31.23
C GLN A 205 -4.06 -27.58 31.17
#